data_2614c16f597fbd64acc1a3c03a044a64
#
_entry.id   2614c16f597fbd64acc1a3c03a044a64
#
_cell.length_a   1.000
_cell.length_b   1.000
_cell.length_c   1.000
_cell.angle_alpha   90.00
_cell.angle_beta   90.00
_cell.angle_gamma   90.00
#
_symmetry.space_group_name_H-M   'P 1'
#
loop_
_entity.id
_entity.type
_entity.pdbx_description
1 polymer ?
#
loop_
_entity_poly.entity_id
_entity_poly.type
_entity_poly.pdbx_seq_one_letter_code
_entity_poly.pdbx_strand_id
1 'polypeptide(L)'
;MQAHPTARDEEFRAAIAWCTFRPAARVLDVPSGAGYLTRHLDRRDLSLLCVDPSAAFSTLGRQIVPGSSVQAEARHLPLADASTDVIISLAGLHHENDRHPLFMEWRRVIRPDGQLLIAEVETGSAVAAFLDGFVDRYNPMGHRGAFVDTGFRQELTAAGWRIERDALTESCWRFGSLVAMTDFFRHLFDLRRASDSRILNGIRTHLGWHQDRNGIAVPWPLRQLLATPGDLTAAVT
;
A
#
# COMPACT_ATOMS: atom_id res chain seq x y z
N MET A 1 -3.59 12.17 -6.56
CA MET A 1 -4.43 11.02 -6.98
C MET A 1 -5.76 11.44 -7.57
N GLN A 2 -6.52 12.40 -7.03
CA GLN A 2 -7.84 12.79 -7.60
C GLN A 2 -7.76 13.24 -9.07
N ALA A 3 -6.74 14.01 -9.46
CA ALA A 3 -6.56 14.45 -10.85
C ALA A 3 -6.14 13.33 -11.81
N HIS A 4 -5.56 12.24 -11.30
CA HIS A 4 -5.06 11.10 -12.07
C HIS A 4 -5.51 9.79 -11.41
N PRO A 5 -6.82 9.50 -11.37
CA PRO A 5 -7.38 8.44 -10.54
C PRO A 5 -7.01 7.02 -11.02
N THR A 6 -6.60 6.86 -12.27
CA THR A 6 -6.21 5.58 -12.88
C THR A 6 -4.71 5.32 -12.90
N ALA A 7 -3.90 6.29 -12.43
CA ALA A 7 -2.44 6.20 -12.55
C ALA A 7 -1.85 4.91 -11.91
N ARG A 8 -2.41 4.46 -10.80
CA ARG A 8 -1.96 3.28 -10.05
C ARG A 8 -2.83 2.03 -10.26
N ASP A 9 -3.67 2.00 -11.27
CA ASP A 9 -4.63 0.90 -11.48
C ASP A 9 -3.95 -0.48 -11.61
N GLU A 10 -2.78 -0.55 -12.27
CA GLU A 10 -2.04 -1.81 -12.42
C GLU A 10 -1.53 -2.32 -11.07
N GLU A 11 -1.02 -1.43 -10.22
CA GLU A 11 -0.54 -1.75 -8.88
C GLU A 11 -1.66 -2.34 -8.00
N PHE A 12 -2.82 -1.68 -7.96
CA PHE A 12 -3.99 -2.17 -7.21
C PHE A 12 -4.46 -3.53 -7.73
N ARG A 13 -4.59 -3.70 -9.06
CA ARG A 13 -5.01 -4.98 -9.65
C ARG A 13 -4.01 -6.09 -9.38
N ALA A 14 -2.71 -5.80 -9.48
CA ALA A 14 -1.66 -6.77 -9.19
C ALA A 14 -1.71 -7.23 -7.73
N ALA A 15 -1.99 -6.30 -6.79
CA ALA A 15 -2.12 -6.62 -5.37
C ALA A 15 -3.34 -7.52 -5.12
N ILE A 16 -4.53 -7.10 -5.51
CA ILE A 16 -5.76 -7.87 -5.23
C ILE A 16 -5.83 -9.22 -5.95
N ALA A 17 -5.08 -9.41 -7.04
CA ALA A 17 -5.02 -10.68 -7.75
C ALA A 17 -4.45 -11.84 -6.92
N TRP A 18 -3.79 -11.53 -5.79
CA TRP A 18 -3.30 -12.55 -4.87
C TRP A 18 -4.33 -12.97 -3.81
N CYS A 19 -5.39 -12.19 -3.64
CA CYS A 19 -6.42 -12.46 -2.65
C CYS A 19 -7.52 -13.36 -3.22
N THR A 20 -8.05 -14.22 -2.36
CA THR A 20 -9.28 -14.98 -2.63
C THR A 20 -10.42 -14.34 -1.83
N PHE A 21 -11.46 -13.91 -2.53
CA PHE A 21 -12.63 -13.30 -1.90
C PHE A 21 -13.81 -14.28 -1.90
N ARG A 22 -14.34 -14.59 -0.73
CA ARG A 22 -15.60 -15.32 -0.58
C ARG A 22 -16.78 -14.37 -0.80
N PRO A 23 -17.97 -14.86 -1.15
CA PRO A 23 -19.19 -14.04 -1.13
C PRO A 23 -19.39 -13.40 0.25
N ALA A 24 -19.79 -12.15 0.28
CA ALA A 24 -19.99 -11.33 1.48
C ALA A 24 -18.73 -11.18 2.37
N ALA A 25 -17.52 -11.39 1.83
CA ALA A 25 -16.28 -11.22 2.59
C ALA A 25 -16.14 -9.79 3.12
N ARG A 26 -15.67 -9.67 4.35
CA ARG A 26 -15.30 -8.41 5.00
C ARG A 26 -13.85 -8.11 4.71
N VAL A 27 -13.61 -7.03 3.97
CA VAL A 27 -12.28 -6.59 3.54
C VAL A 27 -11.90 -5.34 4.31
N LEU A 28 -10.70 -5.32 4.86
CA LEU A 28 -10.09 -4.18 5.51
C LEU A 28 -8.94 -3.65 4.65
N ASP A 29 -9.01 -2.37 4.27
CA ASP A 29 -7.94 -1.62 3.61
C ASP A 29 -7.26 -0.73 4.67
N VAL A 30 -5.96 -1.01 5.00
CA VAL A 30 -5.25 -0.33 6.10
C VAL A 30 -3.72 -0.31 5.92
N PRO A 31 -3.06 0.87 5.97
CA PRO A 31 -3.67 2.20 5.86
C PRO A 31 -4.22 2.45 4.47
N SER A 32 -5.44 2.96 4.39
CA SER A 32 -6.19 3.03 3.13
C SER A 32 -5.90 4.29 2.29
N GLY A 33 -5.17 5.26 2.86
CA GLY A 33 -5.10 6.58 2.27
C GLY A 33 -6.51 7.14 2.05
N ALA A 34 -6.81 7.51 0.81
CA ALA A 34 -8.13 8.02 0.45
C ALA A 34 -9.13 6.94 -0.04
N GLY A 35 -8.86 5.65 0.19
CA GLY A 35 -9.76 4.55 -0.16
C GLY A 35 -9.83 4.22 -1.65
N TYR A 36 -8.77 4.49 -2.41
CA TYR A 36 -8.76 4.24 -3.86
C TYR A 36 -8.84 2.75 -4.23
N LEU A 37 -8.48 1.83 -3.32
CA LEU A 37 -8.61 0.39 -3.52
C LEU A 37 -10.07 -0.02 -3.81
N THR A 38 -11.05 0.70 -3.28
CA THR A 38 -12.49 0.46 -3.48
C THR A 38 -12.86 0.32 -4.96
N ARG A 39 -12.26 1.13 -5.83
CA ARG A 39 -12.54 1.11 -7.27
C ARG A 39 -12.19 -0.22 -7.95
N HIS A 40 -11.31 -1.00 -7.33
CA HIS A 40 -10.81 -2.28 -7.84
C HIS A 40 -11.49 -3.48 -7.18
N LEU A 41 -12.24 -3.23 -6.10
CA LEU A 41 -13.04 -4.22 -5.36
C LEU A 41 -14.54 -4.03 -5.65
N ASP A 42 -14.90 -3.54 -6.85
CA ASP A 42 -16.30 -3.32 -7.27
C ASP A 42 -17.04 -4.65 -7.42
N ARG A 43 -17.27 -5.27 -6.27
CA ARG A 43 -18.03 -6.49 -6.09
C ARG A 43 -19.12 -6.19 -5.08
N ARG A 44 -20.35 -6.18 -5.55
CA ARG A 44 -21.55 -5.89 -4.73
C ARG A 44 -21.73 -6.82 -3.54
N ASP A 45 -21.02 -7.95 -3.54
CA ASP A 45 -21.02 -8.97 -2.50
C ASP A 45 -19.91 -8.84 -1.46
N LEU A 46 -19.10 -7.76 -1.47
CA LEU A 46 -18.07 -7.50 -0.47
C LEU A 46 -18.44 -6.36 0.46
N SER A 47 -17.99 -6.44 1.73
CA SER A 47 -18.04 -5.36 2.69
C SER A 47 -16.63 -4.80 2.88
N LEU A 48 -16.36 -3.60 2.36
CA LEU A 48 -15.07 -2.95 2.48
C LEU A 48 -15.11 -1.89 3.58
N LEU A 49 -14.11 -1.92 4.47
CA LEU A 49 -13.80 -0.88 5.44
C LEU A 49 -12.42 -0.31 5.14
N CYS A 50 -12.34 1.01 4.95
CA CYS A 50 -11.12 1.76 4.77
C CYS A 50 -10.72 2.42 6.11
N VAL A 51 -9.51 2.15 6.60
CA VAL A 51 -8.99 2.74 7.84
C VAL A 51 -7.69 3.48 7.57
N ASP A 52 -7.61 4.72 8.03
CA ASP A 52 -6.41 5.55 7.90
C ASP A 52 -6.25 6.45 9.13
N PRO A 53 -5.04 6.61 9.70
CA PRO A 53 -4.81 7.50 10.84
C PRO A 53 -4.91 8.99 10.48
N SER A 54 -4.66 9.34 9.22
CA SER A 54 -4.70 10.73 8.74
C SER A 54 -6.14 11.27 8.67
N ALA A 55 -6.43 12.34 9.42
CA ALA A 55 -7.71 13.03 9.34
C ALA A 55 -8.03 13.53 7.93
N ALA A 56 -7.00 13.96 7.19
CA ALA A 56 -7.16 14.44 5.81
C ALA A 56 -7.57 13.30 4.87
N PHE A 57 -6.89 12.15 4.96
CA PHE A 57 -7.24 10.98 4.14
C PHE A 57 -8.58 10.38 4.52
N SER A 58 -8.89 10.28 5.82
CA SER A 58 -10.19 9.79 6.28
C SER A 58 -11.34 10.70 5.85
N THR A 59 -11.13 12.02 5.83
CA THR A 59 -12.12 12.98 5.34
C THR A 59 -12.35 12.79 3.84
N LEU A 60 -11.28 12.64 3.06
CA LEU A 60 -11.37 12.37 1.63
C LEU A 60 -11.99 11.00 1.35
N GLY A 61 -11.60 9.99 2.13
CA GLY A 61 -12.15 8.63 2.05
C GLY A 61 -13.66 8.61 2.27
N ARG A 62 -14.19 9.37 3.23
CA ARG A 62 -15.65 9.51 3.45
C ARG A 62 -16.40 10.10 2.25
N GLN A 63 -15.73 10.90 1.43
CA GLN A 63 -16.32 11.43 0.18
C GLN A 63 -16.30 10.39 -0.94
N ILE A 64 -15.26 9.57 -1.01
CA ILE A 64 -15.07 8.54 -2.06
C ILE A 64 -15.87 7.28 -1.73
N VAL A 65 -15.92 6.88 -0.45
CA VAL A 65 -16.55 5.65 0.06
C VAL A 65 -17.43 5.98 1.27
N PRO A 66 -18.59 6.61 1.06
CA PRO A 66 -19.47 7.00 2.16
C PRO A 66 -19.85 5.80 3.04
N GLY A 67 -19.72 5.97 4.36
CA GLY A 67 -20.08 4.94 5.35
C GLY A 67 -19.04 3.81 5.53
N SER A 68 -17.99 3.79 4.72
CA SER A 68 -16.96 2.73 4.77
C SER A 68 -15.56 3.26 5.05
N SER A 69 -15.39 4.52 5.49
CA SER A 69 -14.11 5.11 5.82
C SER A 69 -14.10 5.60 7.27
N VAL A 70 -13.11 5.15 8.04
CA VAL A 70 -12.94 5.44 9.47
C VAL A 70 -11.54 5.97 9.72
N GLN A 71 -11.43 7.00 10.57
CA GLN A 71 -10.15 7.46 11.09
C GLN A 71 -9.81 6.63 12.34
N ALA A 72 -8.73 5.86 12.26
CA ALA A 72 -8.19 5.12 13.39
C ALA A 72 -6.71 4.78 13.17
N GLU A 73 -5.99 4.53 14.26
CA GLU A 73 -4.63 4.02 14.20
C GLU A 73 -4.63 2.56 13.73
N ALA A 74 -3.71 2.20 12.83
CA ALA A 74 -3.61 0.85 12.29
C ALA A 74 -3.23 -0.21 13.34
N ARG A 75 -2.69 0.24 14.49
CA ARG A 75 -2.35 -0.59 15.66
C ARG A 75 -3.46 -0.69 16.71
N HIS A 76 -4.58 0.02 16.52
CA HIS A 76 -5.76 0.03 17.40
C HIS A 76 -7.03 0.16 16.57
N LEU A 77 -7.44 -0.94 15.96
CA LEU A 77 -8.58 -0.95 15.04
C LEU A 77 -9.91 -1.01 15.80
N PRO A 78 -10.92 -0.21 15.42
CA PRO A 78 -12.25 -0.25 16.02
C PRO A 78 -13.06 -1.47 15.52
N LEU A 79 -12.47 -2.66 15.60
CA LEU A 79 -13.03 -3.90 15.10
C LEU A 79 -12.99 -4.98 16.18
N ALA A 80 -13.98 -5.85 16.19
CA ALA A 80 -14.01 -7.03 17.04
C ALA A 80 -12.96 -8.07 16.59
N ASP A 81 -12.57 -8.95 17.50
CA ASP A 81 -11.71 -10.09 17.20
C ASP A 81 -12.34 -10.97 16.11
N ALA A 82 -11.50 -11.52 15.25
CA ALA A 82 -11.90 -12.45 14.19
C ALA A 82 -13.11 -11.97 13.36
N SER A 83 -13.14 -10.66 13.03
CA SER A 83 -14.27 -10.03 12.33
C SER A 83 -13.99 -9.70 10.85
N THR A 84 -12.75 -9.93 10.37
CA THR A 84 -12.30 -9.57 9.02
C THR A 84 -11.83 -10.82 8.26
N ASP A 85 -12.23 -10.95 6.99
CA ASP A 85 -11.83 -12.08 6.14
C ASP A 85 -10.54 -11.81 5.37
N VAL A 86 -10.34 -10.57 4.90
CA VAL A 86 -9.16 -10.16 4.13
C VAL A 86 -8.66 -8.80 4.62
N ILE A 87 -7.38 -8.71 4.94
CA ILE A 87 -6.71 -7.43 5.20
C ILE A 87 -5.79 -7.14 4.02
N ILE A 88 -5.85 -5.91 3.51
CA ILE A 88 -4.99 -5.42 2.43
C ILE A 88 -4.25 -4.19 2.93
N SER A 89 -2.92 -4.21 2.80
CA SER A 89 -2.05 -3.08 3.06
C SER A 89 -1.19 -2.79 1.85
N LEU A 90 -1.31 -1.59 1.28
CA LEU A 90 -0.66 -1.25 0.05
C LEU A 90 0.13 0.05 0.16
N ALA A 91 1.46 -0.06 0.12
CA ALA A 91 2.44 1.04 0.09
C ALA A 91 2.24 2.06 1.23
N GLY A 92 2.03 1.59 2.46
CA GLY A 92 1.82 2.45 3.63
C GLY A 92 2.62 2.07 4.87
N LEU A 93 3.21 0.86 4.90
CA LEU A 93 3.92 0.35 6.08
C LEU A 93 5.36 0.84 6.19
N HIS A 94 5.94 1.37 5.12
CA HIS A 94 7.31 1.90 5.16
C HIS A 94 7.46 3.16 6.02
N HIS A 95 6.37 3.74 6.49
CA HIS A 95 6.38 4.82 7.48
C HIS A 95 6.37 4.33 8.93
N GLU A 96 6.25 3.02 9.16
CA GLU A 96 6.22 2.41 10.49
C GLU A 96 7.56 1.74 10.81
N ASN A 97 8.25 2.24 11.85
CA ASN A 97 9.51 1.67 12.31
C ASN A 97 9.35 0.47 13.24
N ASP A 98 8.23 0.37 13.96
CA ASP A 98 7.86 -0.75 14.81
C ASP A 98 6.50 -1.28 14.35
N ARG A 99 6.53 -2.33 13.54
CA ARG A 99 5.34 -2.93 12.94
C ARG A 99 4.78 -4.10 13.75
N HIS A 100 5.52 -4.60 14.75
CA HIS A 100 5.07 -5.75 15.52
C HIS A 100 3.71 -5.52 16.21
N PRO A 101 3.46 -4.40 16.92
CA PRO A 101 2.14 -4.12 17.51
C PRO A 101 1.02 -4.04 16.48
N LEU A 102 1.33 -3.51 15.29
CA LEU A 102 0.40 -3.39 14.18
C LEU A 102 0.04 -4.78 13.63
N PHE A 103 1.04 -5.66 13.40
CA PHE A 103 0.80 -7.02 12.94
C PHE A 103 0.04 -7.87 13.96
N MET A 104 0.27 -7.64 15.26
CA MET A 104 -0.50 -8.29 16.33
C MET A 104 -1.97 -7.84 16.34
N GLU A 105 -2.22 -6.54 16.12
CA GLU A 105 -3.59 -6.02 16.02
C GLU A 105 -4.32 -6.58 14.79
N TRP A 106 -3.64 -6.66 13.65
CA TRP A 106 -4.21 -7.28 12.46
C TRP A 106 -4.46 -8.78 12.67
N ARG A 107 -3.59 -9.45 13.45
CA ARG A 107 -3.77 -10.85 13.83
C ARG A 107 -4.98 -11.04 14.75
N ARG A 108 -5.31 -10.07 15.58
CA ARG A 108 -6.52 -10.07 16.43
C ARG A 108 -7.79 -9.98 15.61
N VAL A 109 -7.85 -9.05 14.65
CA VAL A 109 -9.08 -8.77 13.89
C VAL A 109 -9.33 -9.75 12.75
N ILE A 110 -8.29 -10.42 12.23
CA ILE A 110 -8.44 -11.40 11.15
C ILE A 110 -9.07 -12.69 11.65
N ARG A 111 -9.91 -13.31 10.85
CA ARG A 111 -10.47 -14.64 11.12
C ARG A 111 -9.37 -15.72 11.01
N PRO A 112 -9.51 -16.88 11.69
CA PRO A 112 -8.52 -17.96 11.62
C PRO A 112 -8.24 -18.47 10.20
N ASP A 113 -9.21 -18.36 9.31
CA ASP A 113 -9.14 -18.75 7.89
C ASP A 113 -9.01 -17.55 6.94
N GLY A 114 -8.68 -16.37 7.47
CA GLY A 114 -8.53 -15.13 6.71
C GLY A 114 -7.16 -14.97 6.05
N GLN A 115 -7.02 -13.92 5.25
CA GLN A 115 -5.81 -13.61 4.48
C GLN A 115 -5.34 -12.18 4.76
N LEU A 116 -4.02 -12.01 4.86
CA LEU A 116 -3.33 -10.73 4.87
C LEU A 116 -2.52 -10.59 3.59
N LEU A 117 -2.80 -9.55 2.81
CA LEU A 117 -1.95 -9.11 1.71
C LEU A 117 -1.21 -7.85 2.11
N ILE A 118 0.09 -7.87 1.97
CA ILE A 118 0.97 -6.70 2.05
C ILE A 118 1.63 -6.52 0.68
N ALA A 119 1.53 -5.32 0.10
CA ALA A 119 2.29 -4.91 -1.07
C ALA A 119 3.08 -3.66 -0.71
N GLU A 120 4.41 -3.77 -0.66
CA GLU A 120 5.27 -2.71 -0.11
C GLU A 120 6.59 -2.61 -0.88
N VAL A 121 7.25 -1.47 -0.76
CA VAL A 121 8.56 -1.21 -1.38
C VAL A 121 9.61 -2.13 -0.76
N GLU A 122 10.44 -2.74 -1.62
CA GLU A 122 11.55 -3.60 -1.19
C GLU A 122 12.82 -2.80 -1.00
N THR A 123 13.56 -3.10 0.05
CA THR A 123 14.90 -2.53 0.32
C THR A 123 15.84 -2.76 -0.86
N GLY A 124 16.58 -1.72 -1.24
CA GLY A 124 17.53 -1.79 -2.36
C GLY A 124 16.90 -1.71 -3.75
N SER A 125 15.56 -1.60 -3.85
CA SER A 125 14.89 -1.41 -5.14
C SER A 125 15.09 0.01 -5.70
N ALA A 126 14.82 0.16 -7.01
CA ALA A 126 14.80 1.47 -7.67
C ALA A 126 13.79 2.43 -7.04
N VAL A 127 12.64 1.90 -6.58
CA VAL A 127 11.61 2.66 -5.88
C VAL A 127 12.12 3.14 -4.52
N ALA A 128 12.79 2.28 -3.75
CA ALA A 128 13.41 2.67 -2.47
C ALA A 128 14.46 3.78 -2.67
N ALA A 129 15.32 3.63 -3.67
CA ALA A 129 16.33 4.64 -4.01
C ALA A 129 15.70 5.98 -4.46
N PHE A 130 14.58 5.93 -5.18
CA PHE A 130 13.84 7.13 -5.54
C PHE A 130 13.23 7.81 -4.30
N LEU A 131 12.63 7.05 -3.41
CA LEU A 131 11.98 7.57 -2.20
C LEU A 131 13.00 8.18 -1.23
N ASP A 132 14.00 7.41 -0.79
CA ASP A 132 14.99 7.85 0.21
C ASP A 132 16.09 8.74 -0.35
N GLY A 133 16.16 8.88 -1.69
CA GLY A 133 17.11 9.77 -2.35
C GLY A 133 16.43 11.03 -2.90
N PHE A 134 15.62 10.87 -3.94
CA PHE A 134 15.01 12.01 -4.62
C PHE A 134 13.87 12.61 -3.82
N VAL A 135 12.94 11.80 -3.31
CA VAL A 135 11.81 12.31 -2.52
C VAL A 135 12.32 12.92 -1.22
N ASP A 136 13.21 12.25 -0.49
CA ASP A 136 13.84 12.78 0.73
C ASP A 136 14.39 14.20 0.52
N ARG A 137 15.09 14.42 -0.57
CA ARG A 137 15.71 15.70 -0.89
C ARG A 137 14.71 16.82 -1.18
N TYR A 138 13.60 16.51 -1.85
CA TYR A 138 12.69 17.54 -2.39
C TYR A 138 11.34 17.63 -1.68
N ASN A 139 10.99 16.68 -0.82
CA ASN A 139 9.88 16.79 0.12
C ASN A 139 10.29 17.69 1.30
N PRO A 140 9.45 18.63 1.77
CA PRO A 140 9.75 19.46 2.92
C PRO A 140 10.03 18.71 4.22
N MET A 141 9.39 17.55 4.41
CA MET A 141 9.53 16.71 5.60
C MET A 141 10.65 15.67 5.46
N GLY A 142 11.22 15.55 4.26
CA GLY A 142 12.11 14.43 3.92
C GLY A 142 11.34 13.13 3.69
N HIS A 143 12.10 12.03 3.53
CA HIS A 143 11.57 10.67 3.44
C HIS A 143 12.61 9.68 3.93
N ARG A 144 12.21 8.77 4.80
CA ARG A 144 13.01 7.61 5.24
C ARG A 144 12.07 6.43 5.40
N GLY A 145 12.20 5.45 4.52
CA GLY A 145 11.33 4.29 4.50
C GLY A 145 11.92 3.09 5.23
N ALA A 146 11.11 2.45 6.07
CA ALA A 146 11.40 1.13 6.62
C ALA A 146 10.86 0.06 5.65
N PHE A 147 11.59 -0.18 4.56
CA PHE A 147 11.16 -1.04 3.46
C PHE A 147 11.22 -2.53 3.79
N VAL A 148 10.62 -3.36 2.92
CA VAL A 148 10.61 -4.82 3.09
C VAL A 148 12.03 -5.38 2.94
N ASP A 149 12.48 -6.05 3.98
CA ASP A 149 13.73 -6.79 4.06
C ASP A 149 13.53 -8.12 4.83
N THR A 150 14.61 -8.73 5.26
CA THR A 150 14.55 -9.94 6.10
C THR A 150 13.93 -9.65 7.46
N GLY A 151 14.24 -8.48 8.08
CA GLY A 151 13.69 -8.06 9.36
C GLY A 151 12.17 -7.89 9.32
N PHE A 152 11.66 -7.28 8.25
CA PHE A 152 10.22 -7.16 8.02
C PHE A 152 9.50 -8.51 8.05
N ARG A 153 10.08 -9.52 7.37
CA ARG A 153 9.52 -10.89 7.35
C ARG A 153 9.56 -11.55 8.72
N GLN A 154 10.63 -11.32 9.47
CA GLN A 154 10.77 -11.82 10.84
C GLN A 154 9.76 -11.19 11.78
N GLU A 155 9.53 -9.86 11.70
CA GLU A 155 8.49 -9.17 12.48
C GLU A 155 7.10 -9.73 12.20
N LEU A 156 6.76 -9.97 10.92
CA LEU A 156 5.49 -10.54 10.50
C LEU A 156 5.31 -11.96 11.07
N THR A 157 6.33 -12.80 10.96
CA THR A 157 6.30 -14.17 11.45
C THR A 157 6.23 -14.21 12.99
N ALA A 158 6.99 -13.35 13.68
CA ALA A 158 6.96 -13.23 15.14
C ALA A 158 5.61 -12.78 15.68
N ALA A 159 4.83 -12.03 14.87
CA ALA A 159 3.45 -11.66 15.19
C ALA A 159 2.42 -12.76 14.88
N GLY A 160 2.86 -14.00 14.60
CA GLY A 160 2.00 -15.16 14.39
C GLY A 160 1.40 -15.27 12.99
N TRP A 161 2.06 -14.68 11.99
CA TRP A 161 1.67 -14.82 10.59
C TRP A 161 2.53 -15.87 9.88
N ARG A 162 1.92 -16.70 9.05
CA ARG A 162 2.60 -17.63 8.14
C ARG A 162 2.57 -17.06 6.73
N ILE A 163 3.76 -16.80 6.17
CA ILE A 163 3.89 -16.30 4.81
C ILE A 163 3.68 -17.46 3.84
N GLU A 164 2.63 -17.38 3.04
CA GLU A 164 2.25 -18.40 2.04
C GLU A 164 2.90 -18.12 0.68
N ARG A 165 3.04 -16.83 0.36
CA ARG A 165 3.62 -16.39 -0.90
C ARG A 165 4.37 -15.09 -0.70
N ASP A 166 5.56 -15.00 -1.31
CA ASP A 166 6.44 -13.84 -1.24
C ASP A 166 7.11 -13.66 -2.61
N ALA A 167 6.82 -12.59 -3.33
CA ALA A 167 7.44 -12.30 -4.62
C ALA A 167 7.42 -10.80 -4.94
N LEU A 168 8.43 -10.36 -5.68
CA LEU A 168 8.40 -9.06 -6.35
C LEU A 168 7.37 -9.13 -7.48
N THR A 169 6.46 -8.17 -7.50
CA THR A 169 5.39 -8.08 -8.51
C THR A 169 5.57 -6.82 -9.33
N GLU A 170 5.71 -7.01 -10.62
CA GLU A 170 5.84 -5.92 -11.57
C GLU A 170 4.49 -5.21 -11.76
N SER A 171 4.54 -3.88 -11.77
CA SER A 171 3.43 -3.00 -12.15
C SER A 171 3.98 -1.69 -12.70
N CYS A 172 3.15 -0.95 -13.41
CA CYS A 172 3.50 0.39 -13.86
C CYS A 172 2.44 1.39 -13.41
N TRP A 173 2.89 2.59 -13.09
CA TRP A 173 2.01 3.75 -13.02
C TRP A 173 1.87 4.35 -14.41
N ARG A 174 0.63 4.70 -14.82
CA ARG A 174 0.34 5.11 -16.19
C ARG A 174 -0.19 6.51 -16.29
N PHE A 175 0.30 7.23 -17.29
CA PHE A 175 -0.01 8.66 -17.53
C PHE A 175 -0.23 8.95 -19.01
N GLY A 176 -1.17 9.86 -19.30
CA GLY A 176 -1.43 10.31 -20.68
C GLY A 176 -0.35 11.25 -21.24
N SER A 177 0.48 11.87 -20.37
CA SER A 177 1.54 12.79 -20.78
C SER A 177 2.61 12.93 -19.71
N LEU A 178 3.79 13.49 -20.09
CA LEU A 178 4.84 13.85 -19.13
C LEU A 178 4.38 14.89 -18.11
N VAL A 179 3.51 15.81 -18.52
CA VAL A 179 2.93 16.82 -17.63
C VAL A 179 2.07 16.15 -16.56
N ALA A 180 1.18 15.22 -16.95
CA ALA A 180 0.34 14.46 -16.02
C ALA A 180 1.18 13.61 -15.05
N MET A 181 2.23 12.98 -15.55
CA MET A 181 3.19 12.22 -14.73
C MET A 181 3.87 13.14 -13.70
N THR A 182 4.43 14.26 -14.14
CA THR A 182 5.13 15.20 -13.26
C THR A 182 4.19 15.77 -12.19
N ASP A 183 2.98 16.16 -12.57
CA ASP A 183 1.95 16.66 -11.67
C ASP A 183 1.58 15.63 -10.61
N PHE A 184 1.36 14.38 -11.02
CA PHE A 184 1.06 13.28 -10.12
C PHE A 184 2.17 13.06 -9.07
N PHE A 185 3.42 12.93 -9.52
CA PHE A 185 4.57 12.74 -8.63
C PHE A 185 4.76 13.92 -7.68
N ARG A 186 4.60 15.14 -8.18
CA ARG A 186 4.66 16.36 -7.36
C ARG A 186 3.69 16.31 -6.19
N HIS A 187 2.43 16.00 -6.46
CA HIS A 187 1.38 16.01 -5.45
C HIS A 187 1.42 14.79 -4.53
N LEU A 188 1.72 13.61 -5.09
CA LEU A 188 1.77 12.39 -4.28
C LEU A 188 2.89 12.43 -3.25
N PHE A 189 4.07 12.93 -3.65
CA PHE A 189 5.26 12.96 -2.80
C PHE A 189 5.58 14.36 -2.24
N ASP A 190 4.66 15.31 -2.38
CA ASP A 190 4.84 16.70 -1.89
C ASP A 190 6.19 17.34 -2.31
N LEU A 191 6.54 17.22 -3.59
CA LEU A 191 7.84 17.68 -4.13
C LEU A 191 7.88 19.19 -4.36
N ARG A 192 7.49 19.97 -3.35
CA ARG A 192 7.40 21.44 -3.45
C ARG A 192 8.74 22.13 -3.68
N ARG A 193 9.86 21.47 -3.33
CA ARG A 193 11.23 22.01 -3.50
C ARG A 193 11.84 21.69 -4.85
N ALA A 194 11.14 20.98 -5.75
CA ALA A 194 11.63 20.62 -7.06
C ALA A 194 10.86 21.34 -8.20
N SER A 195 11.57 21.79 -9.23
CA SER A 195 10.96 22.19 -10.49
C SER A 195 10.46 20.98 -11.29
N ASP A 196 9.57 21.17 -12.28
CA ASP A 196 9.08 20.09 -13.15
C ASP A 196 10.21 19.36 -13.86
N SER A 197 11.20 20.11 -14.36
CA SER A 197 12.38 19.53 -15.02
C SER A 197 13.21 18.68 -14.07
N ARG A 198 13.30 19.03 -12.79
CA ARG A 198 13.98 18.23 -11.76
C ARG A 198 13.20 16.95 -11.45
N ILE A 199 11.87 17.03 -11.33
CA ILE A 199 11.00 15.86 -11.10
C ILE A 199 11.14 14.89 -12.27
N LEU A 200 11.02 15.36 -13.50
CA LEU A 200 11.21 14.54 -14.71
C LEU A 200 12.58 13.86 -14.72
N ASN A 201 13.65 14.61 -14.43
CA ASN A 201 14.99 14.04 -14.38
C ASN A 201 15.14 13.01 -13.24
N GLY A 202 14.56 13.28 -12.08
CA GLY A 202 14.56 12.34 -10.95
C GLY A 202 13.86 11.03 -11.28
N ILE A 203 12.66 11.08 -11.87
CA ILE A 203 11.94 9.90 -12.33
C ILE A 203 12.77 9.13 -13.36
N ARG A 204 13.33 9.82 -14.36
CA ARG A 204 14.15 9.18 -15.40
C ARG A 204 15.39 8.49 -14.85
N THR A 205 16.07 9.13 -13.90
CA THR A 205 17.34 8.63 -13.34
C THR A 205 17.15 7.42 -12.44
N HIS A 206 16.11 7.42 -11.61
CA HIS A 206 15.89 6.37 -10.62
C HIS A 206 14.98 5.25 -11.11
N LEU A 207 13.88 5.59 -11.80
CA LEU A 207 12.81 4.65 -12.15
C LEU A 207 12.82 4.33 -13.66
N GLY A 208 13.18 5.32 -14.49
CA GLY A 208 12.92 5.25 -15.91
C GLY A 208 11.44 5.41 -16.24
N TRP A 209 11.11 5.47 -17.51
CA TRP A 209 9.79 5.28 -18.08
C TRP A 209 9.89 4.86 -19.54
N HIS A 210 8.83 4.29 -20.06
CA HIS A 210 8.70 4.03 -21.49
C HIS A 210 7.34 4.54 -21.97
N GLN A 211 7.24 4.76 -23.27
CA GLN A 211 5.99 5.16 -23.91
C GLN A 211 5.47 4.02 -24.77
N ASP A 212 4.21 3.70 -24.65
CA ASP A 212 3.50 2.72 -25.45
C ASP A 212 2.17 3.31 -25.97
N ARG A 213 1.32 2.48 -26.61
CA ARG A 213 0.00 2.89 -27.11
C ARG A 213 -0.97 3.40 -26.02
N ASN A 214 -0.71 3.07 -24.76
CA ASN A 214 -1.54 3.45 -23.61
C ASN A 214 -0.98 4.67 -22.86
N GLY A 215 0.10 5.31 -23.38
CA GLY A 215 0.73 6.48 -22.79
C GLY A 215 2.09 6.20 -22.18
N ILE A 216 2.41 6.90 -21.11
CA ILE A 216 3.69 6.79 -20.40
C ILE A 216 3.53 5.82 -19.23
N ALA A 217 4.42 4.84 -19.16
CA ALA A 217 4.48 3.86 -18.09
C ALA A 217 5.76 4.03 -17.27
N VAL A 218 5.61 4.21 -15.95
CA VAL A 218 6.71 4.27 -14.98
C VAL A 218 6.71 2.96 -14.20
N PRO A 219 7.78 2.16 -14.26
CA PRO A 219 7.90 0.94 -13.47
C PRO A 219 7.76 1.24 -11.96
N TRP A 220 6.88 0.49 -11.29
CA TRP A 220 6.65 0.61 -9.85
C TRP A 220 6.44 -0.77 -9.24
N PRO A 221 7.50 -1.62 -9.23
CA PRO A 221 7.40 -2.94 -8.63
C PRO A 221 7.26 -2.84 -7.11
N LEU A 222 6.42 -3.70 -6.53
CA LEU A 222 6.30 -3.87 -5.10
C LEU A 222 6.55 -5.32 -4.69
N ARG A 223 7.19 -5.51 -3.53
CA ARG A 223 7.23 -6.81 -2.88
C ARG A 223 5.86 -7.12 -2.32
N GLN A 224 5.28 -8.25 -2.72
CA GLN A 224 4.01 -8.72 -2.22
C GLN A 224 4.21 -9.93 -1.31
N LEU A 225 3.54 -9.90 -0.16
CA LEU A 225 3.49 -11.00 0.80
C LEU A 225 2.03 -11.34 1.03
N LEU A 226 1.66 -12.59 0.75
CA LEU A 226 0.38 -13.14 1.17
C LEU A 226 0.63 -14.00 2.40
N ALA A 227 -0.07 -13.72 3.47
CA ALA A 227 0.07 -14.44 4.73
C ALA A 227 -1.29 -14.88 5.28
N THR A 228 -1.27 -15.93 6.08
CA THR A 228 -2.41 -16.43 6.82
C THR A 228 -2.08 -16.48 8.33
N PRO A 229 -3.09 -16.52 9.20
CA PRO A 229 -2.86 -16.78 10.61
C PRO A 229 -2.09 -18.08 10.83
N GLY A 230 -0.90 -17.98 11.44
CA GLY A 230 -0.13 -19.13 11.89
C GLY A 230 -0.50 -19.54 13.32
N ASP A 231 0.00 -20.68 13.78
CA ASP A 231 -0.13 -21.11 15.17
C ASP A 231 0.81 -20.30 16.07
N LEU A 232 0.26 -19.59 17.05
CA LEU A 232 1.04 -18.82 18.03
C LEU A 232 1.93 -19.70 18.93
N THR A 233 1.73 -21.01 18.92
CA THR A 233 2.48 -21.99 19.75
C THR A 233 3.87 -22.33 19.19
N ALA A 234 4.18 -21.96 17.96
CA ALA A 234 5.46 -22.30 17.30
C ALA A 234 6.58 -21.25 17.50
N ALA A 235 6.30 -20.13 18.16
CA ALA A 235 7.26 -19.01 18.31
C ALA A 235 8.07 -19.02 19.62
N VAL A 236 7.98 -20.09 20.44
CA VAL A 236 8.69 -20.24 21.73
C VAL A 236 9.47 -21.55 21.74
N THR A 237 10.42 -21.70 20.87
CA THR A 237 11.49 -22.73 20.97
C THR A 237 12.80 -22.19 20.43
#